data_249ee74bac9744e890a3cbe492eeb560
#
_entry.id   249ee74bac9744e890a3cbe492eeb560
#
_cell.length_a   1.000
_cell.length_b   1.000
_cell.length_c   1.000
_cell.angle_alpha   90.00
_cell.angle_beta   90.00
_cell.angle_gamma   90.00
#
_symmetry.space_group_name_H-M   'P 1'
#
loop_
_entity.id
_entity.type
_entity.pdbx_description
1 polymer ?
#
loop_
_entity_poly.entity_id
_entity_poly.type
_entity_poly.pdbx_seq_one_letter_code
_entity_poly.pdbx_strand_id
1 'polypeptide(L)'
;VGSEICIRDSSPGETPLLHSPVIVGSGPAGLFCGWYLAKAGYCPIILERGEEAEKRQKTVENFWKNGVLDPESNVQFGEGGAGTFSDGKLNTLVKDPYRRNHEVLKRFVAAGAPEEIIYQQKPHLGTDVLVGIVEKMRHEIEEMGGKFCFRSKMTDLIFENNTLKEIEINNDKRIPAQVCVLAPGHSARDTFEMLQKRGVYMEPKSFAVGLRIEHPQEMINMDLYGEPENELLGAASYKVTHKCANGRGVYSFCMCPGGYVVNASSEPGRLAVNGMSYQARDSRNANSAMIVTVTPEDFPDKGVLGGVEFQRDLEKKAWELGEGKIPVQLFGDFCKNQASEALGEVTPCMKGEYILTNVRSVLPKAVG
;
A
#
# COMPACT_ATOMS: atom_id res chain seq x y z
N VAL A 1 -7.19 35.09 9.36
CA VAL A 1 -8.59 34.67 9.38
C VAL A 1 -8.57 33.23 8.98
N GLY A 2 -8.50 32.36 10.00
CA GLY A 2 -8.44 30.93 9.81
C GLY A 2 -9.75 30.44 9.22
N SER A 3 -9.66 29.89 8.05
CA SER A 3 -10.75 29.13 7.49
C SER A 3 -10.81 27.78 8.21
N GLU A 4 -11.64 27.69 9.23
CA GLU A 4 -12.22 26.44 9.68
C GLU A 4 -13.16 25.90 8.59
N ILE A 5 -12.67 25.83 7.35
CA ILE A 5 -13.46 25.45 6.21
C ILE A 5 -13.51 23.94 6.17
N CYS A 6 -14.66 23.41 6.55
CA CYS A 6 -15.42 22.47 5.75
C CYS A 6 -15.01 21.00 5.81
N ILE A 7 -14.88 20.44 7.00
CA ILE A 7 -15.26 19.06 7.26
C ILE A 7 -16.67 19.01 7.88
N ARG A 8 -17.34 20.16 7.94
CA ARG A 8 -18.66 20.35 8.57
C ARG A 8 -19.83 20.51 7.60
N ASP A 9 -19.77 19.91 6.44
CA ASP A 9 -20.94 19.93 5.54
C ASP A 9 -22.02 18.91 5.91
N SER A 10 -21.78 18.09 6.94
CA SER A 10 -22.77 17.14 7.46
C SER A 10 -23.13 17.47 8.90
N SER A 11 -24.40 17.68 9.16
CA SER A 11 -24.94 17.69 10.52
C SER A 11 -24.95 16.26 11.08
N PRO A 12 -24.75 16.06 12.39
CA PRO A 12 -25.02 14.78 13.04
C PRO A 12 -26.44 14.31 12.71
N GLY A 13 -26.59 13.00 12.44
CA GLY A 13 -27.93 12.43 12.27
C GLY A 13 -28.77 12.54 13.53
N GLU A 14 -30.09 12.55 13.38
CA GLU A 14 -31.01 12.63 14.51
C GLU A 14 -31.23 11.28 15.22
N THR A 15 -30.89 10.17 14.56
CA THR A 15 -31.02 8.82 15.09
C THR A 15 -29.79 8.41 15.86
N PRO A 16 -29.87 8.15 17.18
CA PRO A 16 -28.73 7.70 17.96
C PRO A 16 -28.29 6.31 17.53
N LEU A 17 -26.97 6.08 17.51
CA LEU A 17 -26.39 4.75 17.32
C LEU A 17 -26.48 3.98 18.66
N LEU A 18 -26.98 2.74 18.60
CA LEU A 18 -27.04 1.85 19.76
C LEU A 18 -25.67 1.19 20.03
N HIS A 19 -24.83 1.10 19.01
CA HIS A 19 -23.51 0.48 19.08
C HIS A 19 -22.47 1.38 18.44
N SER A 20 -21.24 1.29 18.92
CA SER A 20 -20.09 1.96 18.34
C SER A 20 -19.94 1.63 16.86
N PRO A 21 -19.66 2.62 15.99
CA PRO A 21 -19.31 2.34 14.59
C PRO A 21 -18.07 1.44 14.53
N VAL A 22 -18.09 0.45 13.65
CA VAL A 22 -16.96 -0.46 13.45
C VAL A 22 -16.24 -0.09 12.16
N ILE A 23 -14.93 0.05 12.23
CA ILE A 23 -14.06 0.33 11.09
C ILE A 23 -13.17 -0.90 10.86
N VAL A 24 -13.15 -1.41 9.63
CA VAL A 24 -12.36 -2.58 9.24
C VAL A 24 -11.13 -2.12 8.49
N GLY A 25 -9.96 -2.29 9.11
CA GLY A 25 -8.66 -1.86 8.64
C GLY A 25 -8.19 -0.56 9.29
N SER A 26 -6.92 -0.54 9.70
CA SER A 26 -6.22 0.62 10.31
C SER A 26 -5.22 1.27 9.35
N GLY A 27 -5.40 1.10 8.05
CA GLY A 27 -4.68 1.87 7.03
C GLY A 27 -5.11 3.35 7.05
N PRO A 28 -4.58 4.20 6.14
CA PRO A 28 -4.88 5.63 6.15
C PRO A 28 -6.38 5.96 6.19
N ALA A 29 -7.19 5.27 5.41
CA ALA A 29 -8.65 5.48 5.39
C ALA A 29 -9.29 5.16 6.75
N GLY A 30 -8.92 4.04 7.37
CA GLY A 30 -9.45 3.65 8.67
C GLY A 30 -8.99 4.55 9.80
N LEU A 31 -7.70 4.94 9.83
CA LEU A 31 -7.15 5.87 10.82
C LEU A 31 -7.85 7.22 10.79
N PHE A 32 -7.97 7.84 9.61
CA PHE A 32 -8.65 9.13 9.49
C PHE A 32 -10.14 9.03 9.80
N CYS A 33 -10.82 7.97 9.34
CA CYS A 33 -12.22 7.71 9.71
C CYS A 33 -12.36 7.57 11.23
N GLY A 34 -11.51 6.78 11.87
CA GLY A 34 -11.48 6.59 13.32
C GLY A 34 -11.24 7.90 14.08
N TRP A 35 -10.28 8.70 13.64
CA TRP A 35 -9.97 9.98 14.24
C TRP A 35 -11.16 10.96 14.19
N TYR A 36 -11.82 11.08 13.03
CA TYR A 36 -12.96 11.99 12.89
C TYR A 36 -14.20 11.51 13.67
N LEU A 37 -14.46 10.20 13.69
CA LEU A 37 -15.55 9.64 14.49
C LEU A 37 -15.28 9.79 15.99
N ALA A 38 -14.07 9.52 16.45
CA ALA A 38 -13.68 9.71 17.86
C ALA A 38 -13.80 11.19 18.26
N LYS A 39 -13.31 12.12 17.45
CA LYS A 39 -13.45 13.56 17.66
C LYS A 39 -14.93 14.00 17.72
N ALA A 40 -15.80 13.33 17.00
CA ALA A 40 -17.25 13.58 17.04
C ALA A 40 -17.97 12.86 18.21
N GLY A 41 -17.24 12.12 19.06
CA GLY A 41 -17.78 11.44 20.24
C GLY A 41 -18.42 10.06 19.98
N TYR A 42 -18.17 9.44 18.83
CA TYR A 42 -18.78 8.15 18.47
C TYR A 42 -18.06 6.91 19.04
N CYS A 43 -16.91 7.04 19.65
CA CYS A 43 -16.13 5.93 20.23
C CYS A 43 -15.97 4.73 19.27
N PRO A 44 -15.35 4.89 18.09
CA PRO A 44 -15.27 3.84 17.07
C PRO A 44 -14.47 2.64 17.54
N ILE A 45 -14.80 1.44 17.03
CA ILE A 45 -14.00 0.23 17.16
C ILE A 45 -13.27 -0.02 15.84
N ILE A 46 -11.95 -0.01 15.85
CA ILE A 46 -11.11 -0.25 14.69
C ILE A 46 -10.59 -1.69 14.76
N LEU A 47 -10.96 -2.51 13.78
CA LEU A 47 -10.50 -3.88 13.64
C LEU A 47 -9.31 -3.90 12.67
N GLU A 48 -8.17 -4.37 13.13
CA GLU A 48 -6.97 -4.58 12.30
C GLU A 48 -6.57 -6.05 12.32
N ARG A 49 -6.42 -6.64 11.12
CA ARG A 49 -6.04 -8.05 11.00
C ARG A 49 -4.60 -8.32 11.44
N GLY A 50 -3.71 -7.36 11.22
CA GLY A 50 -2.31 -7.43 11.58
C GLY A 50 -2.00 -6.91 12.98
N GLU A 51 -0.73 -6.64 13.17
CA GLU A 51 -0.17 -6.17 14.44
C GLU A 51 -0.13 -4.64 14.50
N GLU A 52 0.07 -4.13 15.70
CA GLU A 52 0.46 -2.76 15.96
C GLU A 52 1.82 -2.43 15.32
N ALA A 53 2.06 -1.17 15.01
CA ALA A 53 3.16 -0.72 14.16
C ALA A 53 4.53 -1.22 14.61
N GLU A 54 4.88 -1.15 15.89
CA GLU A 54 6.17 -1.62 16.43
C GLU A 54 6.37 -3.14 16.30
N LYS A 55 5.34 -3.93 16.57
CA LYS A 55 5.42 -5.40 16.41
C LYS A 55 5.47 -5.78 14.96
N ARG A 56 4.62 -5.15 14.15
CA ARG A 56 4.59 -5.33 12.71
C ARG A 56 5.94 -5.06 12.07
N GLN A 57 6.65 -4.00 12.49
CA GLN A 57 8.00 -3.71 11.99
C GLN A 57 8.94 -4.90 12.20
N LYS A 58 8.95 -5.48 13.40
CA LYS A 58 9.77 -6.67 13.72
C LYS A 58 9.38 -7.89 12.88
N THR A 59 8.07 -8.11 12.70
CA THR A 59 7.54 -9.20 11.87
C THR A 59 7.98 -9.03 10.41
N VAL A 60 7.90 -7.82 9.86
CA VAL A 60 8.33 -7.52 8.49
C VAL A 60 9.85 -7.64 8.32
N GLU A 61 10.64 -7.13 9.25
CA GLU A 61 12.10 -7.28 9.23
C GLU A 61 12.53 -8.75 9.31
N ASN A 62 11.85 -9.56 10.15
CA ASN A 62 12.09 -11.00 10.21
C ASN A 62 11.72 -11.70 8.90
N PHE A 63 10.61 -11.32 8.26
CA PHE A 63 10.23 -11.82 6.95
C PHE A 63 11.32 -11.53 5.89
N TRP A 64 11.80 -10.30 5.82
CA TRP A 64 12.86 -9.93 4.86
C TRP A 64 14.18 -10.68 5.11
N LYS A 65 14.48 -11.00 6.37
CA LYS A 65 15.72 -11.68 6.75
C LYS A 65 15.66 -13.20 6.58
N ASN A 66 14.53 -13.81 6.93
CA ASN A 66 14.41 -15.26 7.07
C ASN A 66 13.37 -15.90 6.11
N GLY A 67 12.67 -15.09 5.31
CA GLY A 67 11.63 -15.59 4.37
C GLY A 67 10.33 -16.08 5.04
N VAL A 68 10.15 -15.90 6.34
CA VAL A 68 8.97 -16.38 7.08
C VAL A 68 7.86 -15.35 7.01
N LEU A 69 6.90 -15.57 6.13
CA LEU A 69 5.73 -14.70 5.95
C LEU A 69 4.67 -14.94 7.02
N ASP A 70 4.25 -13.88 7.70
CA ASP A 70 2.98 -13.86 8.43
C ASP A 70 1.86 -13.35 7.50
N PRO A 71 0.89 -14.18 7.11
CA PRO A 71 -0.17 -13.77 6.17
C PRO A 71 -1.13 -12.73 6.73
N GLU A 72 -1.18 -12.56 8.05
CA GLU A 72 -2.06 -11.56 8.69
C GLU A 72 -1.31 -10.28 9.10
N SER A 73 0.04 -10.29 9.19
CA SER A 73 0.84 -9.12 9.54
C SER A 73 2.12 -9.05 8.70
N ASN A 74 2.16 -8.14 7.73
CA ASN A 74 3.22 -8.07 6.73
C ASN A 74 3.32 -6.66 6.14
N VAL A 75 3.97 -6.49 4.97
CA VAL A 75 4.09 -5.20 4.29
C VAL A 75 2.72 -4.63 3.85
N GLN A 76 1.72 -5.47 3.64
CA GLN A 76 0.38 -5.06 3.20
C GLN A 76 -0.60 -4.86 4.38
N PHE A 77 -0.51 -5.69 5.40
CA PHE A 77 -1.44 -5.74 6.53
C PHE A 77 -0.76 -5.35 7.84
N GLY A 78 -1.53 -4.72 8.72
CA GLY A 78 -1.12 -4.20 10.00
C GLY A 78 -1.34 -2.70 10.11
N GLU A 79 -1.14 -2.15 11.29
CA GLU A 79 -1.36 -0.74 11.61
C GLU A 79 -0.66 0.20 10.62
N GLY A 80 -1.39 1.21 10.13
CA GLY A 80 -0.93 2.14 9.11
C GLY A 80 -1.06 1.64 7.67
N GLY A 81 -1.42 0.35 7.47
CA GLY A 81 -1.62 -0.26 6.16
C GLY A 81 -0.33 -0.37 5.33
N ALA A 82 -0.47 -0.60 4.02
CA ALA A 82 0.66 -0.76 3.11
C ALA A 82 1.53 0.52 2.95
N GLY A 83 0.98 1.68 3.28
CA GLY A 83 1.69 2.97 3.24
C GLY A 83 2.87 3.06 4.18
N THR A 84 2.81 2.38 5.34
CA THR A 84 3.87 2.41 6.35
C THR A 84 5.22 1.89 5.83
N PHE A 85 5.21 0.92 4.92
CA PHE A 85 6.43 0.35 4.30
C PHE A 85 6.54 0.72 2.83
N SER A 86 6.40 2.03 2.51
CA SER A 86 6.48 2.57 1.16
C SER A 86 7.43 3.78 1.10
N ASP A 87 7.50 4.48 -0.04
CA ASP A 87 8.24 5.73 -0.14
C ASP A 87 7.55 6.90 0.59
N GLY A 88 6.29 6.71 1.04
CA GLY A 88 5.57 7.71 1.83
C GLY A 88 5.30 9.04 1.11
N LYS A 89 5.12 9.02 -0.19
CA LYS A 89 4.75 10.20 -0.96
C LYS A 89 3.37 10.71 -0.54
N LEU A 90 3.28 12.00 -0.23
CA LEU A 90 2.04 12.66 0.18
C LEU A 90 1.45 13.57 -0.91
N ASN A 91 2.11 13.68 -2.05
CA ASN A 91 1.61 14.48 -3.16
C ASN A 91 0.50 13.74 -3.93
N THR A 92 -0.49 14.49 -4.39
CA THR A 92 -1.62 13.98 -5.16
C THR A 92 -1.93 14.90 -6.34
N LEU A 93 -2.49 14.33 -7.42
CA LEU A 93 -3.03 15.08 -8.55
C LEU A 93 -4.54 15.33 -8.41
N VAL A 94 -5.16 14.87 -7.34
CA VAL A 94 -6.58 15.08 -7.07
C VAL A 94 -6.82 16.56 -6.80
N LYS A 95 -7.80 17.15 -7.51
CA LYS A 95 -8.27 18.51 -7.20
C LYS A 95 -8.94 18.50 -5.83
N ASP A 96 -8.51 19.39 -4.96
CA ASP A 96 -9.01 19.50 -3.59
C ASP A 96 -9.63 20.88 -3.30
N PRO A 97 -10.83 21.15 -3.81
CA PRO A 97 -11.51 22.44 -3.61
C PRO A 97 -11.86 22.70 -2.14
N TYR A 98 -11.92 21.66 -1.32
CA TYR A 98 -12.25 21.74 0.10
C TYR A 98 -11.03 21.70 1.02
N ARG A 99 -9.81 21.70 0.48
CA ARG A 99 -8.54 21.63 1.23
C ARG A 99 -8.43 20.43 2.19
N ARG A 100 -9.04 19.30 1.86
CA ARG A 100 -8.98 18.07 2.67
C ARG A 100 -7.58 17.49 2.74
N ASN A 101 -6.82 17.55 1.63
CA ASN A 101 -5.41 17.14 1.62
C ASN A 101 -4.56 17.99 2.58
N HIS A 102 -4.81 19.29 2.64
CA HIS A 102 -4.12 20.18 3.57
C HIS A 102 -4.43 19.84 5.03
N GLU A 103 -5.67 19.46 5.34
CA GLU A 103 -6.05 19.00 6.68
C GLU A 103 -5.37 17.68 7.04
N VAL A 104 -5.23 16.75 6.09
CA VAL A 104 -4.45 15.50 6.28
C VAL A 104 -3.00 15.82 6.63
N LEU A 105 -2.35 16.73 5.90
CA LEU A 105 -0.97 17.14 6.19
C LEU A 105 -0.83 17.77 7.57
N LYS A 106 -1.78 18.64 7.97
CA LYS A 106 -1.82 19.20 9.32
C LYS A 106 -1.93 18.14 10.41
N ARG A 107 -2.74 17.08 10.17
CA ARG A 107 -2.85 15.96 11.12
C ARG A 107 -1.53 15.21 11.25
N PHE A 108 -0.82 14.98 10.15
CA PHE A 108 0.50 14.38 10.21
C PHE A 108 1.50 15.25 10.97
N VAL A 109 1.50 16.59 10.76
CA VAL A 109 2.34 17.50 11.53
C VAL A 109 1.99 17.45 13.02
N ALA A 110 0.70 17.50 13.38
CA ALA A 110 0.26 17.35 14.77
C ALA A 110 0.71 16.02 15.39
N ALA A 111 0.77 14.94 14.56
CA ALA A 111 1.28 13.64 14.95
C ALA A 111 2.82 13.52 14.89
N GLY A 112 3.56 14.60 14.61
CA GLY A 112 5.02 14.65 14.68
C GLY A 112 5.75 14.61 13.35
N ALA A 113 5.05 14.76 12.22
CA ALA A 113 5.70 14.97 10.93
C ALA A 113 6.39 16.36 10.88
N PRO A 114 7.46 16.52 10.08
CA PRO A 114 8.08 17.82 9.85
C PRO A 114 7.08 18.82 9.25
N GLU A 115 7.13 20.09 9.70
CA GLU A 115 6.20 21.13 9.22
C GLU A 115 6.35 21.41 7.72
N GLU A 116 7.51 21.14 7.15
CA GLU A 116 7.84 21.35 5.75
C GLU A 116 6.89 20.62 4.80
N ILE A 117 6.29 19.51 5.20
CA ILE A 117 5.34 18.78 4.37
C ILE A 117 4.12 19.60 3.97
N ILE A 118 3.79 20.67 4.71
CA ILE A 118 2.63 21.53 4.43
C ILE A 118 2.87 22.41 3.19
N TYR A 119 4.10 22.82 2.93
CA TYR A 119 4.45 23.74 1.84
C TYR A 119 5.36 23.14 0.76
N GLN A 120 5.97 22.00 0.99
CA GLN A 120 6.74 21.30 -0.04
C GLN A 120 5.86 20.85 -1.20
N GLN A 121 6.36 21.02 -2.43
CA GLN A 121 5.63 20.59 -3.63
C GLN A 121 5.51 19.06 -3.74
N LYS A 122 6.50 18.33 -3.25
CA LYS A 122 6.56 16.87 -3.28
C LYS A 122 6.88 16.33 -1.87
N PRO A 123 5.99 16.53 -0.90
CA PRO A 123 6.24 16.10 0.45
C PRO A 123 6.28 14.58 0.54
N HIS A 124 7.15 14.07 1.42
CA HIS A 124 7.21 12.65 1.71
C HIS A 124 7.53 12.43 3.19
N LEU A 125 7.16 11.26 3.69
CA LEU A 125 7.47 10.79 5.03
C LEU A 125 8.03 9.38 4.91
N GLY A 126 9.30 9.20 5.24
CA GLY A 126 9.96 7.90 5.21
C GLY A 126 9.30 6.88 6.16
N THR A 127 9.53 5.62 5.90
CA THR A 127 9.00 4.51 6.74
C THR A 127 9.37 4.69 8.21
N ASP A 128 10.57 5.14 8.50
CA ASP A 128 11.11 5.43 9.83
C ASP A 128 10.34 6.52 10.60
N VAL A 129 9.75 7.48 9.88
CA VAL A 129 8.93 8.57 10.46
C VAL A 129 7.46 8.14 10.57
N LEU A 130 6.94 7.44 9.56
CA LEU A 130 5.51 7.06 9.49
C LEU A 130 5.07 6.16 10.64
N VAL A 131 5.92 5.24 11.11
CA VAL A 131 5.61 4.37 12.25
C VAL A 131 5.18 5.18 13.47
N GLY A 132 6.00 6.15 13.89
CA GLY A 132 5.69 6.99 15.06
C GLY A 132 4.46 7.89 14.86
N ILE A 133 4.21 8.36 13.64
CA ILE A 133 3.01 9.16 13.32
C ILE A 133 1.74 8.31 13.48
N VAL A 134 1.75 7.10 12.95
CA VAL A 134 0.62 6.18 13.03
C VAL A 134 0.29 5.80 14.47
N GLU A 135 1.30 5.49 15.28
CA GLU A 135 1.15 5.22 16.71
C GLU A 135 0.54 6.40 17.47
N LYS A 136 1.04 7.62 17.22
CA LYS A 136 0.49 8.80 17.86
C LYS A 136 -0.95 9.06 17.48
N MET A 137 -1.31 8.88 16.21
CA MET A 137 -2.70 8.97 15.76
C MET A 137 -3.59 7.93 16.45
N ARG A 138 -3.11 6.69 16.65
CA ARG A 138 -3.83 5.67 17.41
C ARG A 138 -4.09 6.13 18.84
N HIS A 139 -3.06 6.57 19.54
CA HIS A 139 -3.20 7.04 20.92
C HIS A 139 -4.20 8.20 21.05
N GLU A 140 -4.16 9.18 20.13
CA GLU A 140 -5.16 10.25 20.09
C GLU A 140 -6.60 9.72 19.94
N ILE A 141 -6.80 8.71 19.08
CA ILE A 141 -8.12 8.07 18.90
C ILE A 141 -8.56 7.36 20.19
N GLU A 142 -7.63 6.65 20.84
CA GLU A 142 -7.89 5.94 22.12
C GLU A 142 -8.21 6.90 23.25
N GLU A 143 -7.49 8.01 23.37
CA GLU A 143 -7.76 9.08 24.34
C GLU A 143 -9.16 9.72 24.15
N MET A 144 -9.63 9.79 22.89
CA MET A 144 -10.99 10.25 22.58
C MET A 144 -12.07 9.17 22.73
N GLY A 145 -11.73 7.99 23.27
CA GLY A 145 -12.67 6.88 23.52
C GLY A 145 -12.80 5.86 22.39
N GLY A 146 -12.01 5.95 21.33
CA GLY A 146 -11.94 4.90 20.31
C GLY A 146 -11.21 3.67 20.83
N LYS A 147 -11.32 2.55 20.13
CA LYS A 147 -10.70 1.28 20.51
C LYS A 147 -10.08 0.59 19.31
N PHE A 148 -8.81 0.20 19.42
CA PHE A 148 -8.16 -0.67 18.45
C PHE A 148 -8.19 -2.13 18.88
N CYS A 149 -8.47 -3.01 17.93
CA CYS A 149 -8.43 -4.46 18.08
C CYS A 149 -7.48 -5.01 17.02
N PHE A 150 -6.23 -5.30 17.44
CA PHE A 150 -5.24 -5.93 16.57
C PHE A 150 -5.45 -7.44 16.50
N ARG A 151 -4.88 -8.11 15.50
CA ARG A 151 -5.08 -9.54 15.21
C ARG A 151 -6.57 -9.90 15.16
N SER A 152 -7.37 -8.98 14.62
CA SER A 152 -8.82 -9.04 14.58
C SER A 152 -9.32 -8.89 13.16
N LYS A 153 -9.25 -9.97 12.39
CA LYS A 153 -9.71 -10.03 11.00
C LYS A 153 -11.23 -10.14 10.95
N MET A 154 -11.89 -9.21 10.24
CA MET A 154 -13.29 -9.39 9.89
C MET A 154 -13.43 -10.59 8.93
N THR A 155 -14.21 -11.59 9.34
CA THR A 155 -14.43 -12.81 8.55
C THR A 155 -15.82 -12.90 7.97
N ASP A 156 -16.80 -12.20 8.54
CA ASP A 156 -18.15 -12.17 8.00
C ASP A 156 -18.96 -10.93 8.44
N LEU A 157 -20.03 -10.65 7.69
CA LEU A 157 -21.06 -9.65 7.99
C LEU A 157 -22.41 -10.36 8.15
N ILE A 158 -23.06 -10.18 9.29
CA ILE A 158 -24.32 -10.83 9.60
C ILE A 158 -25.46 -9.83 9.41
N PHE A 159 -26.35 -10.17 8.47
CA PHE A 159 -27.52 -9.34 8.14
C PHE A 159 -28.81 -10.04 8.56
N GLU A 160 -29.75 -9.26 9.08
CA GLU A 160 -31.15 -9.67 9.28
C GLU A 160 -32.06 -8.64 8.60
N ASN A 161 -32.95 -9.10 7.73
CA ASN A 161 -33.85 -8.23 6.97
C ASN A 161 -33.12 -7.07 6.26
N ASN A 162 -32.03 -7.37 5.57
CA ASN A 162 -31.14 -6.41 4.89
C ASN A 162 -30.52 -5.34 5.80
N THR A 163 -30.51 -5.55 7.10
CA THR A 163 -29.88 -4.65 8.07
C THR A 163 -28.69 -5.35 8.71
N LEU A 164 -27.54 -4.69 8.75
CA LEU A 164 -26.37 -5.18 9.46
C LEU A 164 -26.66 -5.30 10.95
N LYS A 165 -26.38 -6.46 11.54
CA LYS A 165 -26.55 -6.75 12.96
C LYS A 165 -25.25 -7.01 13.69
N GLU A 166 -24.37 -7.81 13.10
CA GLU A 166 -23.12 -8.21 13.72
C GLU A 166 -22.00 -8.31 12.69
N ILE A 167 -20.79 -8.21 13.20
CA ILE A 167 -19.55 -8.49 12.47
C ILE A 167 -18.87 -9.66 13.15
N GLU A 168 -18.51 -10.67 12.35
CA GLU A 168 -17.74 -11.82 12.80
C GLU A 168 -16.23 -11.55 12.67
N ILE A 169 -15.48 -11.92 13.70
CA ILE A 169 -14.03 -11.71 13.82
C ILE A 169 -13.37 -13.08 13.99
N ASN A 170 -12.37 -13.36 13.17
CA ASN A 170 -11.54 -14.58 13.24
C ASN A 170 -12.33 -15.90 13.20
N ASN A 171 -13.51 -15.94 12.54
CA ASN A 171 -14.46 -17.06 12.48
C ASN A 171 -14.95 -17.57 13.87
N ASP A 172 -14.93 -16.74 14.88
CA ASP A 172 -15.23 -17.14 16.26
C ASP A 172 -16.10 -16.10 16.98
N LYS A 173 -15.57 -14.90 17.15
CA LYS A 173 -16.20 -13.84 17.92
C LYS A 173 -17.13 -12.97 17.08
N ARG A 174 -18.31 -12.62 17.62
CA ARG A 174 -19.22 -11.64 17.00
C ARG A 174 -19.35 -10.40 17.86
N ILE A 175 -19.43 -9.26 17.22
CA ILE A 175 -19.70 -7.98 17.86
C ILE A 175 -20.92 -7.33 17.19
N PRO A 176 -21.83 -6.71 17.96
CA PRO A 176 -22.97 -6.01 17.39
C PRO A 176 -22.51 -4.78 16.60
N ALA A 177 -23.12 -4.53 15.45
CA ALA A 177 -22.81 -3.39 14.60
C ALA A 177 -24.03 -2.92 13.82
N GLN A 178 -24.25 -1.60 13.83
CA GLN A 178 -25.24 -0.93 12.98
C GLN A 178 -24.57 -0.26 11.79
N VAL A 179 -23.33 0.18 11.97
CA VAL A 179 -22.51 0.86 10.97
C VAL A 179 -21.17 0.16 10.88
N CYS A 180 -20.80 -0.22 9.67
CA CYS A 180 -19.49 -0.76 9.34
C CYS A 180 -18.84 0.05 8.23
N VAL A 181 -17.63 0.54 8.47
CA VAL A 181 -16.80 1.20 7.44
C VAL A 181 -15.77 0.20 6.94
N LEU A 182 -15.84 -0.16 5.67
CA LEU A 182 -14.91 -1.08 5.04
C LEU A 182 -13.70 -0.30 4.51
N ALA A 183 -12.55 -0.47 5.15
CA ALA A 183 -11.28 0.11 4.74
C ALA A 183 -10.15 -0.96 4.71
N PRO A 184 -10.40 -2.18 4.15
CA PRO A 184 -9.51 -3.34 4.29
C PRO A 184 -8.23 -3.22 3.45
N GLY A 185 -8.11 -2.21 2.58
CA GLY A 185 -7.02 -2.08 1.63
C GLY A 185 -7.17 -2.98 0.40
N HIS A 186 -6.23 -2.85 -0.54
CA HIS A 186 -6.31 -3.53 -1.85
C HIS A 186 -5.91 -5.01 -1.82
N SER A 187 -5.22 -5.47 -0.78
CA SER A 187 -4.69 -6.83 -0.69
C SER A 187 -5.58 -7.80 0.11
N ALA A 188 -6.67 -7.32 0.71
CA ALA A 188 -7.60 -8.13 1.49
C ALA A 188 -8.54 -8.96 0.59
N ARG A 189 -7.97 -9.87 -0.20
CA ARG A 189 -8.68 -10.65 -1.22
C ARG A 189 -9.71 -11.59 -0.62
N ASP A 190 -9.40 -12.17 0.53
CA ASP A 190 -10.33 -12.98 1.34
C ASP A 190 -11.58 -12.16 1.78
N THR A 191 -11.39 -10.90 2.12
CA THR A 191 -12.50 -9.99 2.41
C THR A 191 -13.35 -9.72 1.16
N PHE A 192 -12.74 -9.54 -0.01
CA PHE A 192 -13.49 -9.37 -1.26
C PHE A 192 -14.30 -10.62 -1.62
N GLU A 193 -13.74 -11.81 -1.44
CA GLU A 193 -14.44 -13.08 -1.64
C GLU A 193 -15.63 -13.22 -0.69
N MET A 194 -15.47 -12.84 0.58
CA MET A 194 -16.55 -12.84 1.57
C MET A 194 -17.66 -11.85 1.18
N LEU A 195 -17.30 -10.62 0.80
CA LEU A 195 -18.28 -9.60 0.37
C LEU A 195 -19.07 -10.05 -0.86
N GLN A 196 -18.40 -10.69 -1.84
CA GLN A 196 -19.08 -11.27 -3.01
C GLN A 196 -20.07 -12.37 -2.60
N LYS A 197 -19.67 -13.28 -1.70
CA LYS A 197 -20.55 -14.35 -1.19
C LYS A 197 -21.77 -13.78 -0.45
N ARG A 198 -21.62 -12.62 0.17
CA ARG A 198 -22.73 -11.89 0.85
C ARG A 198 -23.60 -11.08 -0.09
N GLY A 199 -23.33 -11.11 -1.39
CA GLY A 199 -24.12 -10.40 -2.39
C GLY A 199 -23.89 -8.89 -2.40
N VAL A 200 -22.78 -8.40 -1.82
CA VAL A 200 -22.40 -7.00 -1.93
C VAL A 200 -22.04 -6.70 -3.39
N TYR A 201 -22.66 -5.66 -3.94
CA TYR A 201 -22.39 -5.28 -5.33
C TYR A 201 -20.93 -4.87 -5.53
N MET A 202 -20.31 -5.46 -6.51
CA MET A 202 -18.90 -5.23 -6.88
C MET A 202 -18.76 -5.25 -8.39
N GLU A 203 -17.78 -4.51 -8.92
CA GLU A 203 -17.43 -4.47 -10.33
C GLU A 203 -15.95 -4.78 -10.55
N PRO A 204 -15.58 -5.49 -11.62
CA PRO A 204 -14.20 -5.65 -12.00
C PRO A 204 -13.63 -4.31 -12.45
N LYS A 205 -12.39 -4.02 -12.06
CA LYS A 205 -11.73 -2.74 -12.34
C LYS A 205 -10.39 -2.94 -13.02
N SER A 206 -10.07 -2.07 -13.98
CA SER A 206 -8.75 -1.99 -14.58
C SER A 206 -7.69 -1.61 -13.55
N PHE A 207 -6.50 -2.17 -13.69
CA PHE A 207 -5.33 -1.84 -12.88
C PHE A 207 -4.06 -1.89 -13.74
N ALA A 208 -2.88 -1.86 -13.14
CA ALA A 208 -1.64 -1.96 -13.87
C ALA A 208 -0.72 -3.01 -13.25
N VAL A 209 -0.01 -3.74 -14.10
CA VAL A 209 0.95 -4.78 -13.70
C VAL A 209 2.29 -4.54 -14.39
N GLY A 210 3.37 -5.03 -13.80
CA GLY A 210 4.70 -4.88 -14.37
C GLY A 210 5.79 -5.34 -13.42
N LEU A 211 6.96 -4.76 -13.57
CA LEU A 211 8.17 -5.09 -12.83
C LEU A 211 8.73 -3.84 -12.16
N ARG A 212 9.56 -4.01 -11.14
CA ARG A 212 10.39 -2.90 -10.64
C ARG A 212 11.75 -2.91 -11.32
N ILE A 213 12.23 -1.74 -11.71
CA ILE A 213 13.55 -1.50 -12.22
C ILE A 213 14.37 -0.79 -11.14
N GLU A 214 15.61 -1.22 -10.95
CA GLU A 214 16.62 -0.55 -10.12
C GLU A 214 17.74 -0.01 -10.97
N HIS A 215 18.29 1.12 -10.56
CA HIS A 215 19.47 1.74 -11.15
C HIS A 215 20.16 2.63 -10.11
N PRO A 216 21.47 2.97 -10.28
CA PRO A 216 22.16 3.85 -9.35
C PRO A 216 21.45 5.20 -9.23
N GLN A 217 21.28 5.70 -8.00
CA GLN A 217 20.72 7.03 -7.76
C GLN A 217 21.59 8.12 -8.39
N GLU A 218 22.91 7.95 -8.30
CA GLU A 218 23.89 8.85 -8.89
C GLU A 218 23.69 9.04 -10.41
N MET A 219 23.34 7.98 -11.14
CA MET A 219 23.00 8.07 -12.56
C MET A 219 21.84 9.01 -12.83
N ILE A 220 20.78 8.93 -12.00
CA ILE A 220 19.61 9.80 -12.13
C ILE A 220 19.92 11.25 -11.73
N ASN A 221 20.73 11.45 -10.69
CA ASN A 221 21.20 12.78 -10.30
C ASN A 221 22.01 13.43 -11.43
N MET A 222 22.96 12.68 -12.01
CA MET A 222 23.78 13.15 -13.12
C MET A 222 22.94 13.55 -14.34
N ASP A 223 21.96 12.73 -14.71
CA ASP A 223 21.05 13.00 -15.85
C ASP A 223 20.19 14.25 -15.63
N LEU A 224 19.73 14.50 -14.40
CA LEU A 224 18.79 15.59 -14.13
C LEU A 224 19.45 16.86 -13.60
N TYR A 225 20.56 16.75 -12.87
CA TYR A 225 21.23 17.87 -12.22
C TYR A 225 22.60 18.19 -12.85
N GLY A 226 23.17 17.25 -13.61
CA GLY A 226 24.53 17.39 -14.17
C GLY A 226 25.65 17.07 -13.16
N GLU A 227 25.30 16.60 -11.97
CA GLU A 227 26.23 16.24 -10.88
C GLU A 227 25.70 15.03 -10.10
N PRO A 228 26.60 14.18 -9.55
CA PRO A 228 26.18 12.93 -8.90
C PRO A 228 25.45 13.14 -7.58
N GLU A 229 25.77 14.22 -6.87
CA GLU A 229 25.18 14.59 -5.57
C GLU A 229 24.89 16.07 -5.53
N ASN A 230 23.79 16.45 -4.90
CA ASN A 230 23.42 17.85 -4.64
C ASN A 230 22.68 17.94 -3.32
N GLU A 231 23.30 18.56 -2.32
CA GLU A 231 22.74 18.69 -0.96
C GLU A 231 21.44 19.50 -0.92
N LEU A 232 21.27 20.48 -1.80
CA LEU A 232 20.09 21.34 -1.84
C LEU A 232 18.91 20.70 -2.55
N LEU A 233 19.16 19.90 -3.59
CA LEU A 233 18.12 19.26 -4.40
C LEU A 233 17.77 17.86 -3.91
N GLY A 234 18.68 17.21 -3.18
CA GLY A 234 18.52 15.84 -2.71
C GLY A 234 18.48 14.81 -3.83
N ALA A 235 17.96 13.63 -3.56
CA ALA A 235 17.89 12.54 -4.51
C ALA A 235 16.90 12.82 -5.65
N ALA A 236 17.37 12.82 -6.89
CA ALA A 236 16.60 13.10 -8.09
C ALA A 236 15.51 12.03 -8.35
N SER A 237 14.39 12.46 -8.88
CA SER A 237 13.27 11.59 -9.21
C SER A 237 12.77 11.83 -10.62
N TYR A 238 12.26 10.79 -11.28
CA TYR A 238 11.70 10.89 -12.63
C TYR A 238 10.27 10.35 -12.72
N LYS A 239 9.60 10.74 -13.81
CA LYS A 239 8.35 10.16 -14.25
C LYS A 239 8.40 10.04 -15.78
N VAL A 240 8.26 8.82 -16.28
CA VAL A 240 8.26 8.53 -17.71
C VAL A 240 6.98 7.81 -18.11
N THR A 241 6.52 8.08 -19.34
CA THR A 241 5.33 7.44 -19.92
C THR A 241 5.58 7.21 -21.40
N HIS A 242 5.05 6.11 -21.91
CA HIS A 242 5.08 5.80 -23.34
C HIS A 242 3.79 5.10 -23.76
N LYS A 243 3.33 5.37 -24.97
CA LYS A 243 2.21 4.67 -25.61
C LYS A 243 2.78 3.68 -26.62
N CYS A 244 2.61 2.40 -26.37
CA CYS A 244 3.09 1.33 -27.22
C CYS A 244 2.29 1.24 -28.53
N ALA A 245 2.86 0.58 -29.55
CA ALA A 245 2.22 0.37 -30.85
C ALA A 245 0.88 -0.38 -30.74
N ASN A 246 0.71 -1.25 -29.75
CA ASN A 246 -0.54 -1.95 -29.48
C ASN A 246 -1.58 -1.08 -28.73
N GLY A 247 -1.31 0.21 -28.54
CA GLY A 247 -2.21 1.16 -27.88
C GLY A 247 -2.13 1.19 -26.37
N ARG A 248 -1.38 0.28 -25.70
CA ARG A 248 -1.23 0.26 -24.25
C ARG A 248 -0.28 1.35 -23.77
N GLY A 249 -0.62 1.93 -22.64
CA GLY A 249 0.28 2.85 -21.94
C GLY A 249 1.24 2.06 -21.04
N VAL A 250 2.54 2.41 -21.12
CA VAL A 250 3.59 1.98 -20.19
C VAL A 250 4.05 3.21 -19.42
N TYR A 251 4.19 3.12 -18.13
CA TYR A 251 4.60 4.27 -17.32
C TYR A 251 5.33 3.88 -16.04
N SER A 252 6.21 4.78 -15.61
CA SER A 252 6.84 4.66 -14.29
C SER A 252 5.81 4.96 -13.19
N PHE A 253 5.84 4.19 -12.12
CA PHE A 253 4.97 4.40 -10.97
C PHE A 253 5.74 4.21 -9.67
N CYS A 254 5.39 5.01 -8.65
CA CYS A 254 6.01 4.92 -7.33
C CYS A 254 7.55 4.83 -7.41
N MET A 255 8.17 5.75 -8.15
CA MET A 255 9.63 5.88 -8.19
C MET A 255 10.11 6.30 -6.81
N CYS A 256 11.05 5.54 -6.24
CA CYS A 256 11.63 5.71 -4.91
C CYS A 256 13.08 6.13 -5.04
N PRO A 257 13.39 7.44 -4.95
CA PRO A 257 14.76 7.91 -4.95
C PRO A 257 15.50 7.41 -3.71
N GLY A 258 16.77 7.02 -3.84
CA GLY A 258 17.57 6.52 -2.73
C GLY A 258 16.83 5.47 -1.89
N GLY A 259 16.16 4.52 -2.55
CA GLY A 259 15.27 3.58 -1.89
C GLY A 259 15.62 2.11 -2.12
N TYR A 260 14.77 1.24 -1.62
CA TYR A 260 14.92 -0.22 -1.64
C TYR A 260 13.75 -0.86 -2.37
N VAL A 261 14.00 -1.95 -3.09
CA VAL A 261 12.95 -2.90 -3.47
C VAL A 261 12.72 -3.84 -2.28
N VAL A 262 11.46 -4.04 -1.92
CA VAL A 262 11.10 -4.87 -0.76
C VAL A 262 10.20 -6.01 -1.18
N ASN A 263 10.38 -7.20 -0.56
CA ASN A 263 9.41 -8.27 -0.65
C ASN A 263 8.14 -7.83 0.09
N ALA A 264 7.06 -7.68 -0.67
CA ALA A 264 5.75 -7.21 -0.20
C ALA A 264 4.66 -8.27 -0.35
N SER A 265 5.04 -9.54 -0.33
CA SER A 265 4.11 -10.66 -0.38
C SER A 265 3.13 -10.62 0.79
N SER A 266 1.90 -11.05 0.56
CA SER A 266 0.85 -11.15 1.58
C SER A 266 0.14 -12.50 1.61
N GLU A 267 0.33 -13.34 0.60
CA GLU A 267 -0.22 -14.70 0.53
C GLU A 267 0.92 -15.73 0.39
N PRO A 268 0.87 -16.87 1.09
CA PRO A 268 1.87 -17.93 0.95
C PRO A 268 1.95 -18.48 -0.49
N GLY A 269 3.17 -18.77 -0.95
CA GLY A 269 3.39 -19.28 -2.30
C GLY A 269 3.16 -18.24 -3.41
N ARG A 270 3.16 -16.96 -3.08
CA ARG A 270 2.98 -15.84 -3.99
C ARG A 270 4.01 -14.76 -3.71
N LEU A 271 4.48 -14.09 -4.74
CA LEU A 271 5.52 -13.08 -4.61
C LEU A 271 5.11 -11.78 -5.29
N ALA A 272 5.15 -10.72 -4.53
CA ALA A 272 5.01 -9.36 -4.99
C ALA A 272 6.12 -8.48 -4.39
N VAL A 273 6.52 -7.44 -5.11
CA VAL A 273 7.50 -6.47 -4.62
C VAL A 273 6.93 -5.07 -4.60
N ASN A 274 7.44 -4.25 -3.69
CA ASN A 274 7.16 -2.82 -3.65
C ASN A 274 8.47 -2.04 -3.54
N GLY A 275 8.40 -0.71 -3.58
CA GLY A 275 9.51 0.17 -3.27
C GLY A 275 9.25 0.89 -1.96
N MET A 276 10.29 1.08 -1.17
CA MET A 276 10.27 1.92 0.01
C MET A 276 11.51 2.80 0.08
N SER A 277 11.44 3.87 0.84
CA SER A 277 12.61 4.65 1.24
C SER A 277 12.49 5.11 2.70
N TYR A 278 13.64 5.35 3.31
CA TYR A 278 13.73 6.07 4.57
C TYR A 278 13.63 7.59 4.32
N GLN A 279 13.50 8.35 5.40
CA GLN A 279 13.38 9.81 5.30
C GLN A 279 14.59 10.44 4.57
N ALA A 280 15.79 9.92 4.82
CA ALA A 280 17.03 10.43 4.20
C ALA A 280 17.15 10.17 2.70
N ARG A 281 16.49 9.13 2.15
CA ARG A 281 16.61 8.73 0.72
C ARG A 281 18.07 8.56 0.27
N ASP A 282 18.86 7.92 1.09
CA ASP A 282 20.32 7.80 0.97
C ASP A 282 20.81 6.42 0.51
N SER A 283 19.90 5.55 0.07
CA SER A 283 20.31 4.27 -0.53
C SER A 283 21.01 4.50 -1.86
N ARG A 284 21.99 3.65 -2.15
CA ARG A 284 22.79 3.67 -3.38
C ARG A 284 21.93 3.67 -4.66
N ASN A 285 20.81 2.95 -4.66
CA ASN A 285 19.94 2.82 -5.82
C ASN A 285 18.66 3.63 -5.68
N ALA A 286 18.16 4.05 -6.83
CA ALA A 286 16.76 4.40 -7.04
C ALA A 286 16.02 3.20 -7.61
N ASN A 287 14.71 3.13 -7.40
CA ASN A 287 13.88 2.13 -8.06
C ASN A 287 12.52 2.69 -8.48
N SER A 288 11.91 2.10 -9.50
CA SER A 288 10.57 2.45 -9.98
C SER A 288 9.84 1.24 -10.50
N ALA A 289 8.53 1.16 -10.29
CA ALA A 289 7.72 0.23 -11.06
C ALA A 289 7.61 0.74 -12.51
N MET A 290 7.76 -0.16 -13.46
CA MET A 290 7.41 0.03 -14.89
C MET A 290 6.20 -0.84 -15.15
N ILE A 291 5.04 -0.20 -15.35
CA ILE A 291 3.75 -0.88 -15.34
C ILE A 291 2.93 -0.58 -16.61
N VAL A 292 2.13 -1.57 -16.97
CA VAL A 292 1.23 -1.56 -18.14
C VAL A 292 -0.20 -1.71 -17.64
N THR A 293 -1.10 -0.91 -18.17
CA THR A 293 -2.53 -1.01 -17.85
C THR A 293 -3.10 -2.33 -18.38
N VAL A 294 -3.83 -3.03 -17.52
CA VAL A 294 -4.65 -4.19 -17.85
C VAL A 294 -6.11 -3.90 -17.50
N THR A 295 -7.01 -4.47 -18.28
CA THR A 295 -8.45 -4.26 -18.20
C THR A 295 -9.17 -5.60 -17.95
N PRO A 296 -10.45 -5.61 -17.61
CA PRO A 296 -11.20 -6.86 -17.45
C PRO A 296 -11.17 -7.78 -18.67
N GLU A 297 -10.93 -7.25 -19.89
CA GLU A 297 -10.75 -8.01 -21.11
C GLU A 297 -9.47 -8.87 -21.09
N ASP A 298 -8.47 -8.47 -20.31
CA ASP A 298 -7.20 -9.20 -20.18
C ASP A 298 -7.28 -10.35 -19.16
N PHE A 299 -8.30 -10.36 -18.29
CA PHE A 299 -8.40 -11.36 -17.23
C PHE A 299 -8.89 -12.70 -17.80
N PRO A 300 -8.27 -13.83 -17.44
CA PRO A 300 -8.75 -15.15 -17.84
C PRO A 300 -10.19 -15.41 -17.39
N ASP A 301 -10.48 -15.12 -16.12
CA ASP A 301 -11.83 -15.15 -15.57
C ASP A 301 -12.49 -13.76 -15.76
N LYS A 302 -13.71 -13.76 -16.29
CA LYS A 302 -14.53 -12.57 -16.52
C LYS A 302 -15.45 -12.21 -15.34
N GLY A 303 -15.38 -12.98 -14.27
CA GLY A 303 -16.10 -12.71 -13.03
C GLY A 303 -15.60 -11.46 -12.31
N VAL A 304 -16.35 -11.06 -11.29
CA VAL A 304 -16.03 -9.86 -10.47
C VAL A 304 -14.62 -9.92 -9.87
N LEU A 305 -14.16 -11.11 -9.47
CA LEU A 305 -12.84 -11.34 -8.89
C LEU A 305 -11.77 -11.75 -9.93
N GLY A 306 -12.07 -11.74 -11.22
CA GLY A 306 -11.12 -12.13 -12.27
C GLY A 306 -9.80 -11.37 -12.23
N GLY A 307 -9.83 -10.10 -11.80
CA GLY A 307 -8.61 -9.32 -11.56
C GLY A 307 -7.77 -9.84 -10.39
N VAL A 308 -8.41 -10.36 -9.35
CA VAL A 308 -7.72 -10.99 -8.20
C VAL A 308 -7.00 -12.26 -8.65
N GLU A 309 -7.67 -13.12 -9.40
CA GLU A 309 -7.07 -14.34 -9.91
C GLU A 309 -5.93 -14.07 -10.89
N PHE A 310 -6.08 -13.05 -11.75
CA PHE A 310 -5.01 -12.59 -12.62
C PHE A 310 -3.76 -12.16 -11.84
N GLN A 311 -3.91 -11.40 -10.76
CA GLN A 311 -2.79 -11.01 -9.88
C GLN A 311 -2.17 -12.24 -9.21
N ARG A 312 -2.99 -13.13 -8.67
CA ARG A 312 -2.54 -14.36 -8.01
C ARG A 312 -1.72 -15.26 -8.94
N ASP A 313 -2.10 -15.36 -10.20
CA ASP A 313 -1.36 -16.12 -11.21
C ASP A 313 0.04 -15.53 -11.48
N LEU A 314 0.14 -14.20 -11.57
CA LEU A 314 1.43 -13.53 -11.75
C LEU A 314 2.34 -13.70 -10.52
N GLU A 315 1.79 -13.49 -9.35
CA GLU A 315 2.51 -13.62 -8.08
C GLU A 315 2.97 -15.07 -7.83
N LYS A 316 2.15 -16.07 -8.21
CA LYS A 316 2.50 -17.49 -8.16
C LYS A 316 3.65 -17.80 -9.10
N LYS A 317 3.58 -17.35 -10.36
CA LYS A 317 4.66 -17.55 -11.35
C LYS A 317 5.96 -16.91 -10.87
N ALA A 318 5.89 -15.71 -10.28
CA ALA A 318 7.07 -15.03 -9.74
C ALA A 318 7.68 -15.82 -8.56
N TRP A 319 6.82 -16.36 -7.67
CA TRP A 319 7.26 -17.17 -6.53
C TRP A 319 7.91 -18.49 -6.99
N GLU A 320 7.29 -19.21 -7.93
CA GLU A 320 7.81 -20.45 -8.50
C GLU A 320 9.15 -20.21 -9.22
N LEU A 321 9.23 -19.17 -10.06
CA LEU A 321 10.44 -18.80 -10.78
C LEU A 321 11.58 -18.41 -9.84
N GLY A 322 11.26 -17.73 -8.75
CA GLY A 322 12.22 -17.26 -7.75
C GLY A 322 12.53 -18.29 -6.66
N GLU A 323 11.90 -19.48 -6.68
CA GLU A 323 12.03 -20.46 -5.59
C GLU A 323 11.76 -19.85 -4.21
N GLY A 324 10.75 -18.95 -4.14
CA GLY A 324 10.40 -18.18 -2.94
C GLY A 324 11.24 -16.91 -2.72
N LYS A 325 12.30 -16.68 -3.49
CA LYS A 325 13.13 -15.47 -3.48
C LYS A 325 12.68 -14.47 -4.54
N ILE A 326 13.12 -13.23 -4.43
CA ILE A 326 12.81 -12.20 -5.44
C ILE A 326 13.54 -12.51 -6.75
N PRO A 327 12.85 -12.79 -7.86
CA PRO A 327 13.49 -13.03 -9.14
C PRO A 327 14.04 -11.72 -9.71
N VAL A 328 15.28 -11.74 -10.15
CA VAL A 328 16.04 -10.60 -10.68
C VAL A 328 16.61 -10.91 -12.06
N GLN A 329 16.64 -9.92 -12.93
CA GLN A 329 17.16 -10.03 -14.28
C GLN A 329 17.82 -8.71 -14.70
N LEU A 330 18.94 -8.76 -15.39
CA LEU A 330 19.53 -7.59 -16.03
C LEU A 330 18.66 -7.10 -17.18
N PHE A 331 18.54 -5.80 -17.34
CA PHE A 331 17.69 -5.20 -18.39
C PHE A 331 18.09 -5.66 -19.80
N GLY A 332 19.38 -5.76 -20.09
CA GLY A 332 19.86 -6.26 -21.37
C GLY A 332 19.43 -7.70 -21.68
N ASP A 333 19.39 -8.56 -20.65
CA ASP A 333 18.94 -9.96 -20.77
C ASP A 333 17.42 -10.04 -20.84
N PHE A 334 16.72 -9.17 -20.13
CA PHE A 334 15.26 -9.01 -20.25
C PHE A 334 14.85 -8.71 -21.70
N CYS A 335 15.55 -7.77 -22.36
CA CYS A 335 15.29 -7.43 -23.76
C CYS A 335 15.50 -8.62 -24.71
N LYS A 336 16.49 -9.48 -24.42
CA LYS A 336 16.80 -10.69 -25.19
C LYS A 336 15.96 -11.90 -24.79
N ASN A 337 15.12 -11.78 -23.74
CA ASN A 337 14.34 -12.87 -23.15
C ASN A 337 15.18 -14.07 -22.73
N GLN A 338 16.31 -13.82 -22.07
CA GLN A 338 17.22 -14.84 -21.55
C GLN A 338 17.47 -14.64 -20.06
N ALA A 339 17.72 -15.72 -19.32
CA ALA A 339 18.05 -15.64 -17.91
C ALA A 339 19.38 -14.88 -17.70
N SER A 340 19.48 -14.12 -16.60
CA SER A 340 20.75 -13.57 -16.15
C SER A 340 21.49 -14.59 -15.28
N GLU A 341 22.80 -14.77 -15.51
CA GLU A 341 23.65 -15.71 -14.77
C GLU A 341 24.58 -15.00 -13.77
N ALA A 342 24.86 -13.72 -14.00
CA ALA A 342 25.68 -12.90 -13.12
C ALA A 342 25.15 -11.47 -13.05
N LEU A 343 25.44 -10.76 -11.95
CA LEU A 343 25.21 -9.33 -11.84
C LEU A 343 26.21 -8.56 -12.70
N GLY A 344 25.78 -7.41 -13.22
CA GLY A 344 26.67 -6.41 -13.81
C GLY A 344 27.23 -5.46 -12.73
N GLU A 345 27.46 -4.21 -13.11
CA GLU A 345 27.98 -3.16 -12.20
C GLU A 345 26.97 -2.77 -11.13
N VAL A 346 25.66 -2.91 -11.40
CA VAL A 346 24.59 -2.55 -10.47
C VAL A 346 24.29 -3.73 -9.55
N THR A 347 24.50 -3.54 -8.27
CA THR A 347 24.11 -4.50 -7.23
C THR A 347 22.74 -4.14 -6.67
N PRO A 348 21.79 -5.06 -6.59
CA PRO A 348 20.46 -4.79 -6.04
C PRO A 348 20.49 -4.23 -4.62
N CYS A 349 19.62 -3.25 -4.35
CA CYS A 349 19.30 -2.74 -3.01
C CYS A 349 17.94 -3.27 -2.59
N MET A 350 17.90 -4.49 -2.03
CA MET A 350 16.65 -5.19 -1.73
C MET A 350 16.52 -5.57 -0.27
N LYS A 351 15.27 -5.62 0.20
CA LYS A 351 14.86 -6.26 1.45
C LYS A 351 14.18 -7.58 1.12
N GLY A 352 14.85 -8.69 1.43
CA GLY A 352 14.52 -10.05 1.02
C GLY A 352 15.63 -10.66 0.15
N GLU A 353 15.71 -11.99 0.16
CA GLU A 353 16.64 -12.71 -0.71
C GLU A 353 16.23 -12.62 -2.18
N TYR A 354 17.19 -12.64 -3.08
CA TYR A 354 16.94 -12.63 -4.52
C TYR A 354 17.69 -13.75 -5.26
N ILE A 355 17.24 -14.04 -6.47
CA ILE A 355 17.85 -15.03 -7.37
C ILE A 355 17.88 -14.49 -8.80
N LEU A 356 18.96 -14.72 -9.53
CA LEU A 356 19.06 -14.37 -10.94
C LEU A 356 18.31 -15.39 -11.80
N THR A 357 17.44 -14.90 -12.70
CA THR A 357 16.62 -15.75 -13.54
C THR A 357 16.04 -14.96 -14.73
N ASN A 358 15.05 -15.54 -15.46
CA ASN A 358 14.35 -14.85 -16.55
C ASN A 358 13.03 -14.26 -16.07
N VAL A 359 13.05 -13.09 -15.44
CA VAL A 359 11.85 -12.40 -14.91
C VAL A 359 10.82 -12.09 -15.99
N ARG A 360 11.24 -11.86 -17.23
CA ARG A 360 10.32 -11.61 -18.36
C ARG A 360 9.30 -12.73 -18.54
N SER A 361 9.65 -13.98 -18.22
CA SER A 361 8.75 -15.14 -18.35
C SER A 361 7.53 -15.09 -17.44
N VAL A 362 7.53 -14.27 -16.39
CA VAL A 362 6.37 -14.05 -15.51
C VAL A 362 5.26 -13.29 -16.22
N LEU A 363 5.63 -12.37 -17.12
CA LEU A 363 4.68 -11.46 -17.76
C LEU A 363 3.87 -12.15 -18.86
N PRO A 364 2.57 -11.85 -18.98
CA PRO A 364 1.80 -12.23 -20.16
C PRO A 364 2.38 -11.61 -21.43
N LYS A 365 2.30 -12.33 -22.56
CA LYS A 365 2.83 -11.85 -23.85
C LYS A 365 2.35 -10.45 -24.28
N ALA A 366 1.17 -10.05 -23.84
CA ALA A 366 0.60 -8.73 -24.16
C ALA A 366 1.19 -7.60 -23.30
N VAL A 367 1.98 -7.94 -22.28
CA VAL A 367 2.56 -7.00 -21.28
C VAL A 367 4.08 -6.98 -21.36
N GLY A 368 4.75 -8.15 -21.60
CA GLY A 368 6.19 -8.34 -21.59
C GLY A 368 6.91 -8.09 -22.92
#